data_34405b2fc3557960992f3baa5706a571
#
_entry.id   34405b2fc3557960992f3baa5706a571
#
_cell.length_a   1.000
_cell.length_b   1.000
_cell.length_c   1.000
_cell.angle_alpha   90.00
_cell.angle_beta   90.00
_cell.angle_gamma   90.00
#
_symmetry.space_group_name_H-M   'P 1'
#
loop_
_entity.id
_entity.type
_entity.pdbx_description
1 polymer ?
#
loop_
_entity_poly.entity_id
_entity_poly.type
_entity_poly.pdbx_seq_one_letter_code
_entity_poly.pdbx_strand_id
1 'polypeptide(L)'
;MIAHLSIAQNKKTFYDFTATTIDGKPYPLSQLKGKKVLVVNTASKCGNTPQYADLEDLYKTYGGDKFIIIGFPENNFMNQEPGTNSEIKEFCTKNYGVTFPMMSKISVKGKDMDPIYQWLTTKAENGVMDAPVTWNFQKFMIDENGNLVGTVPPKEKPKCDKIVNWITGKQ
;
A
#
# COMPACT_ATOMS: atom_id res chain seq x y z
N MET A 1 -46.32 2.40 -14.29
CA MET A 1 -45.15 1.63 -13.80
C MET A 1 -43.91 2.41 -14.14
N ILE A 2 -43.29 3.07 -13.16
CA ILE A 2 -42.04 3.82 -13.35
C ILE A 2 -40.90 2.86 -12.99
N ALA A 3 -40.17 2.42 -14.00
CA ALA A 3 -39.00 1.60 -13.79
C ALA A 3 -37.91 2.46 -13.16
N HIS A 4 -37.55 2.19 -11.90
CA HIS A 4 -36.37 2.74 -11.27
C HIS A 4 -35.14 2.06 -11.89
N LEU A 5 -34.52 2.71 -12.86
CA LEU A 5 -33.17 2.34 -13.24
C LEU A 5 -32.24 2.64 -12.04
N SER A 6 -31.90 1.61 -11.30
CA SER A 6 -30.81 1.64 -10.35
C SER A 6 -29.53 1.80 -11.16
N ILE A 7 -28.99 3.03 -11.24
CA ILE A 7 -27.64 3.28 -11.71
C ILE A 7 -26.73 2.65 -10.66
N ALA A 8 -26.21 1.47 -10.97
CA ALA A 8 -25.12 0.89 -10.18
C ALA A 8 -23.98 1.89 -10.21
N GLN A 9 -23.78 2.62 -9.11
CA GLN A 9 -22.59 3.47 -8.93
C GLN A 9 -21.37 2.56 -9.08
N ASN A 10 -20.60 2.77 -10.16
CA ASN A 10 -19.33 2.06 -10.36
C ASN A 10 -18.46 2.34 -9.14
N LYS A 11 -18.35 1.34 -8.27
CA LYS A 11 -17.56 1.44 -7.03
C LYS A 11 -16.10 1.63 -7.41
N LYS A 12 -15.49 2.69 -6.88
CA LYS A 12 -14.09 3.00 -7.08
C LYS A 12 -13.21 1.87 -6.56
N THR A 13 -12.23 1.45 -7.36
CA THR A 13 -11.24 0.44 -7.00
C THR A 13 -9.87 1.09 -6.81
N PHE A 14 -8.91 0.34 -6.28
CA PHE A 14 -7.52 0.78 -6.17
C PHE A 14 -6.92 1.21 -7.52
N TYR A 15 -7.38 0.59 -8.61
CA TYR A 15 -6.87 0.88 -9.96
C TYR A 15 -7.36 2.21 -10.56
N ASP A 16 -8.32 2.87 -9.93
CA ASP A 16 -8.84 4.18 -10.38
C ASP A 16 -7.98 5.36 -9.91
N PHE A 17 -6.90 5.09 -9.18
CA PHE A 17 -5.98 6.10 -8.70
C PHE A 17 -4.68 6.15 -9.51
N THR A 18 -4.02 7.30 -9.44
CA THR A 18 -2.65 7.48 -9.92
C THR A 18 -1.79 7.95 -8.75
N ALA A 19 -0.74 7.21 -8.44
CA ALA A 19 0.27 7.61 -7.48
C ALA A 19 1.39 8.40 -8.17
N THR A 20 2.33 8.92 -7.40
CA THR A 20 3.56 9.51 -7.90
C THR A 20 4.73 8.70 -7.38
N THR A 21 5.63 8.25 -8.26
CA THR A 21 6.83 7.52 -7.84
C THR A 21 7.73 8.39 -6.97
N ILE A 22 8.65 7.77 -6.24
CA ILE A 22 9.65 8.49 -5.44
C ILE A 22 10.53 9.44 -6.27
N ASP A 23 10.62 9.19 -7.58
CA ASP A 23 11.32 10.04 -8.55
C ASP A 23 10.42 11.11 -9.18
N GLY A 24 9.19 11.30 -8.70
CA GLY A 24 8.26 12.33 -9.14
C GLY A 24 7.50 12.03 -10.45
N LYS A 25 7.48 10.79 -10.90
CA LYS A 25 6.78 10.39 -12.14
C LYS A 25 5.37 9.87 -11.84
N PRO A 26 4.37 10.15 -12.69
CA PRO A 26 3.04 9.53 -12.56
C PRO A 26 3.13 8.00 -12.60
N TYR A 27 2.36 7.36 -11.71
CA TYR A 27 2.27 5.89 -11.61
C TYR A 27 0.79 5.49 -11.58
N PRO A 28 0.14 5.31 -12.74
CA PRO A 28 -1.24 4.86 -12.80
C PRO A 28 -1.38 3.47 -12.19
N LEU A 29 -2.19 3.32 -11.14
CA LEU A 29 -2.38 2.02 -10.48
C LEU A 29 -3.15 1.03 -11.36
N SER A 30 -3.82 1.52 -12.41
CA SER A 30 -4.46 0.68 -13.43
C SER A 30 -3.51 -0.28 -14.16
N GLN A 31 -2.22 0.03 -14.22
CA GLN A 31 -1.20 -0.87 -14.79
C GLN A 31 -0.98 -2.14 -13.95
N LEU A 32 -1.51 -2.17 -12.73
CA LEU A 32 -1.39 -3.31 -11.81
C LEU A 32 -2.57 -4.29 -11.90
N LYS A 33 -3.53 -4.05 -12.78
CA LYS A 33 -4.67 -4.95 -12.98
C LYS A 33 -4.20 -6.40 -13.20
N GLY A 34 -4.85 -7.32 -12.50
CA GLY A 34 -4.50 -8.74 -12.54
C GLY A 34 -3.40 -9.15 -11.55
N LYS A 35 -2.86 -8.23 -10.77
CA LYS A 35 -1.89 -8.51 -9.69
C LYS A 35 -2.52 -8.33 -8.32
N LYS A 36 -2.12 -9.16 -7.37
CA LYS A 36 -2.29 -8.87 -5.94
C LYS A 36 -1.31 -7.77 -5.55
N VAL A 37 -1.76 -6.76 -4.83
CA VAL A 37 -0.92 -5.63 -4.42
C VAL A 37 -0.87 -5.54 -2.91
N LEU A 38 0.32 -5.58 -2.33
CA LEU A 38 0.55 -5.29 -0.92
C LEU A 38 0.98 -3.83 -0.80
N VAL A 39 0.12 -3.00 -0.22
CA VAL A 39 0.37 -1.58 0.03
C VAL A 39 0.87 -1.39 1.45
N VAL A 40 1.98 -0.68 1.63
CA VAL A 40 2.62 -0.49 2.94
C VAL A 40 2.99 0.98 3.13
N ASN A 41 2.60 1.60 4.25
CA ASN A 41 3.12 2.90 4.64
C ASN A 41 4.42 2.75 5.42
N THR A 42 5.45 3.48 5.04
CA THR A 42 6.82 3.23 5.49
C THR A 42 7.48 4.46 6.13
N ALA A 43 8.49 4.19 6.95
CA ALA A 43 9.34 5.22 7.54
C ALA A 43 10.76 4.70 7.78
N SER A 44 11.76 5.61 7.73
CA SER A 44 13.19 5.27 7.85
C SER A 44 13.69 5.24 9.29
N LYS A 45 12.97 5.84 10.26
CA LYS A 45 13.41 5.99 11.66
C LYS A 45 12.40 5.42 12.65
N CYS A 46 11.85 4.24 12.35
CA CYS A 46 10.85 3.55 13.15
C CYS A 46 11.42 2.23 13.69
N GLY A 47 10.93 1.78 14.84
CA GLY A 47 11.24 0.43 15.34
C GLY A 47 10.83 -0.69 14.36
N ASN A 48 9.86 -0.43 13.49
CA ASN A 48 9.42 -1.35 12.44
C ASN A 48 10.24 -1.26 11.13
N THR A 49 11.16 -0.31 11.00
CA THR A 49 11.97 -0.11 9.78
C THR A 49 12.70 -1.38 9.30
N PRO A 50 13.20 -2.28 10.18
CA PRO A 50 13.75 -3.57 9.75
C PRO A 50 12.83 -4.45 8.93
N GLN A 51 11.51 -4.19 8.93
CA GLN A 51 10.56 -4.91 8.08
C GLN A 51 10.81 -4.67 6.56
N TYR A 52 11.57 -3.66 6.17
CA TYR A 52 12.00 -3.51 4.78
C TYR A 52 12.75 -4.74 4.27
N ALA A 53 13.56 -5.39 5.11
CA ALA A 53 14.26 -6.62 4.73
C ALA A 53 13.28 -7.76 4.41
N ASP A 54 12.26 -7.94 5.26
CA ASP A 54 11.24 -8.97 5.02
C ASP A 54 10.34 -8.64 3.81
N LEU A 55 10.04 -7.35 3.58
CA LEU A 55 9.29 -6.90 2.38
C LEU A 55 10.07 -7.19 1.10
N GLU A 56 11.37 -6.87 1.07
CA GLU A 56 12.21 -7.11 -0.09
C GLU A 56 12.38 -8.62 -0.36
N ASP A 57 12.56 -9.42 0.68
CA ASP A 57 12.63 -10.88 0.55
C ASP A 57 11.31 -11.47 0.01
N LEU A 58 10.18 -10.99 0.53
CA LEU A 58 8.85 -11.36 0.04
C LEU A 58 8.68 -10.97 -1.45
N TYR A 59 9.15 -9.77 -1.82
CA TYR A 59 9.08 -9.30 -3.19
C TYR A 59 9.99 -10.09 -4.14
N LYS A 60 11.20 -10.42 -3.72
CA LYS A 60 12.11 -11.29 -4.49
C LYS A 60 11.55 -12.70 -4.68
N THR A 61 10.84 -13.21 -3.67
CA THR A 61 10.29 -14.57 -3.72
C THR A 61 9.04 -14.67 -4.59
N TYR A 62 8.12 -13.71 -4.50
CA TYR A 62 6.78 -13.78 -5.11
C TYR A 62 6.48 -12.67 -6.13
N GLY A 63 7.29 -11.62 -6.18
CA GLY A 63 7.08 -10.48 -7.07
C GLY A 63 7.18 -10.88 -8.55
N GLY A 64 6.38 -10.21 -9.39
CA GLY A 64 6.34 -10.45 -10.83
C GLY A 64 4.96 -10.22 -11.41
N ASP A 65 4.49 -11.13 -12.26
CA ASP A 65 3.24 -10.96 -12.98
C ASP A 65 1.99 -11.04 -12.10
N LYS A 66 2.06 -11.72 -10.96
CA LYS A 66 0.91 -12.00 -10.10
C LYS A 66 0.90 -11.24 -8.78
N PHE A 67 2.03 -10.67 -8.36
CA PHE A 67 2.16 -9.99 -7.07
C PHE A 67 3.13 -8.82 -7.15
N ILE A 68 2.82 -7.75 -6.43
CA ILE A 68 3.68 -6.58 -6.29
C ILE A 68 3.52 -5.96 -4.91
N ILE A 69 4.59 -5.33 -4.41
CA ILE A 69 4.58 -4.48 -3.22
C ILE A 69 4.70 -3.03 -3.66
N ILE A 70 3.96 -2.12 -3.01
CA ILE A 70 4.09 -0.68 -3.18
C ILE A 70 4.29 -0.04 -1.82
N GLY A 71 5.40 0.68 -1.67
CA GLY A 71 5.73 1.43 -0.46
C GLY A 71 5.37 2.91 -0.57
N PHE A 72 4.67 3.43 0.42
CA PHE A 72 4.36 4.86 0.56
C PHE A 72 5.06 5.42 1.80
N PRO A 73 6.17 6.15 1.66
CA PRO A 73 6.77 6.86 2.78
C PRO A 73 5.80 7.88 3.37
N GLU A 74 5.78 8.01 4.69
CA GLU A 74 4.92 8.97 5.38
C GLU A 74 5.53 9.44 6.69
N ASN A 75 5.18 10.65 7.11
CA ASN A 75 5.75 11.30 8.30
C ASN A 75 4.72 11.64 9.38
N ASN A 76 3.55 10.97 9.38
CA ASN A 76 2.45 11.25 10.30
C ASN A 76 2.67 10.72 11.72
N PHE A 77 3.59 9.76 11.90
CA PHE A 77 3.85 9.16 13.20
C PHE A 77 5.22 9.57 13.73
N MET A 78 5.23 10.46 14.71
CA MET A 78 6.40 10.95 15.44
C MET A 78 7.56 11.46 14.56
N ASN A 79 7.26 12.00 13.39
CA ASN A 79 8.26 12.51 12.44
C ASN A 79 9.35 11.49 12.11
N GLN A 80 8.97 10.23 11.93
CA GLN A 80 9.91 9.14 11.69
C GLN A 80 10.34 9.00 10.22
N GLU A 81 9.83 9.87 9.32
CA GLU A 81 10.27 9.99 7.92
C GLU A 81 10.53 11.44 7.53
N PRO A 82 11.50 12.13 8.17
CA PRO A 82 11.74 13.55 7.92
C PRO A 82 12.43 13.83 6.58
N GLY A 83 13.07 12.83 5.97
CA GLY A 83 13.86 12.97 4.75
C GLY A 83 13.06 13.40 3.51
N THR A 84 13.76 13.89 2.51
CA THR A 84 13.24 14.11 1.15
C THR A 84 13.04 12.78 0.43
N ASN A 85 12.29 12.77 -0.68
CA ASN A 85 12.13 11.56 -1.50
C ASN A 85 13.48 10.97 -1.94
N SER A 86 14.45 11.82 -2.29
CA SER A 86 15.81 11.39 -2.68
C SER A 86 16.54 10.70 -1.53
N GLU A 87 16.51 11.27 -0.33
CA GLU A 87 17.12 10.69 0.86
C GLU A 87 16.47 9.37 1.27
N ILE A 88 15.13 9.28 1.16
CA ILE A 88 14.38 8.05 1.43
C ILE A 88 14.77 6.95 0.44
N LYS A 89 14.84 7.28 -0.85
CA LYS A 89 15.25 6.35 -1.90
C LYS A 89 16.66 5.81 -1.64
N GLU A 90 17.60 6.70 -1.33
CA GLU A 90 18.97 6.33 -1.00
C GLU A 90 19.02 5.43 0.24
N PHE A 91 18.30 5.78 1.30
CA PHE A 91 18.19 4.97 2.52
C PHE A 91 17.68 3.56 2.23
N CYS A 92 16.57 3.43 1.51
CA CYS A 92 15.97 2.13 1.18
C CYS A 92 16.92 1.27 0.34
N THR A 93 17.58 1.87 -0.64
CA THR A 93 18.52 1.16 -1.53
C THR A 93 19.76 0.70 -0.78
N LYS A 94 20.39 1.60 -0.04
CA LYS A 94 21.69 1.31 0.65
C LYS A 94 21.53 0.35 1.82
N ASN A 95 20.47 0.51 2.63
CA ASN A 95 20.35 -0.25 3.87
C ASN A 95 19.58 -1.57 3.70
N TYR A 96 18.67 -1.66 2.73
CA TYR A 96 17.77 -2.82 2.57
C TYR A 96 17.72 -3.38 1.15
N GLY A 97 18.40 -2.74 0.20
CA GLY A 97 18.38 -3.19 -1.19
C GLY A 97 16.99 -3.23 -1.82
N VAL A 98 16.09 -2.32 -1.41
CA VAL A 98 14.70 -2.29 -1.86
C VAL A 98 14.62 -2.15 -3.37
N THR A 99 13.90 -3.08 -4.01
CA THR A 99 13.66 -3.11 -5.47
C THR A 99 12.18 -3.00 -5.83
N PHE A 100 11.27 -3.17 -4.87
CA PHE A 100 9.84 -2.92 -5.14
C PHE A 100 9.56 -1.42 -5.29
N PRO A 101 8.49 -1.05 -6.02
CA PRO A 101 8.15 0.35 -6.26
C PRO A 101 7.93 1.15 -4.97
N MET A 102 8.68 2.24 -4.83
CA MET A 102 8.48 3.25 -3.80
C MET A 102 7.84 4.49 -4.41
N MET A 103 6.83 5.01 -3.73
CA MET A 103 6.12 6.22 -4.10
C MET A 103 6.68 7.45 -3.38
N SER A 104 6.33 8.63 -3.86
CA SER A 104 6.62 9.89 -3.17
C SER A 104 5.98 9.89 -1.78
N LYS A 105 6.63 10.58 -0.84
CA LYS A 105 6.10 10.75 0.52
C LYS A 105 4.74 11.44 0.48
N ILE A 106 3.77 10.86 1.19
CA ILE A 106 2.39 11.33 1.30
C ILE A 106 1.96 11.45 2.76
N SER A 107 0.79 12.01 3.01
CA SER A 107 0.10 11.92 4.30
C SER A 107 -0.89 10.74 4.28
N VAL A 108 -0.88 9.93 5.33
CA VAL A 108 -1.78 8.78 5.51
C VAL A 108 -2.82 9.01 6.61
N LYS A 109 -2.83 10.21 7.20
CA LYS A 109 -3.70 10.57 8.32
C LYS A 109 -3.96 12.08 8.35
N GLY A 110 -5.11 12.49 8.89
CA GLY A 110 -5.43 13.90 9.09
C GLY A 110 -6.07 14.57 7.87
N LYS A 111 -6.09 15.90 7.88
CA LYS A 111 -6.85 16.70 6.90
C LYS A 111 -6.28 16.63 5.47
N ASP A 112 -4.99 16.40 5.36
CA ASP A 112 -4.21 16.32 4.11
C ASP A 112 -3.94 14.87 3.68
N MET A 113 -4.71 13.91 4.23
CA MET A 113 -4.60 12.50 3.86
C MET A 113 -4.75 12.33 2.34
N ASP A 114 -3.81 11.59 1.75
CA ASP A 114 -3.83 11.26 0.32
C ASP A 114 -5.11 10.49 -0.07
N PRO A 115 -5.74 10.77 -1.22
CA PRO A 115 -6.95 10.09 -1.66
C PRO A 115 -6.84 8.56 -1.72
N ILE A 116 -5.67 8.01 -2.01
CA ILE A 116 -5.43 6.56 -2.00
C ILE A 116 -5.64 6.02 -0.58
N TYR A 117 -5.08 6.72 0.43
CA TYR A 117 -5.24 6.32 1.82
C TYR A 117 -6.62 6.62 2.38
N GLN A 118 -7.32 7.66 1.92
CA GLN A 118 -8.74 7.85 2.24
C GLN A 118 -9.55 6.63 1.80
N TRP A 119 -9.33 6.16 0.58
CA TRP A 119 -9.98 4.96 0.07
C TRP A 119 -9.59 3.70 0.85
N LEU A 120 -8.30 3.47 1.11
CA LEU A 120 -7.81 2.29 1.85
C LEU A 120 -8.39 2.19 3.26
N THR A 121 -8.65 3.33 3.91
CA THR A 121 -8.98 3.38 5.34
C THR A 121 -10.46 3.58 5.64
N THR A 122 -11.30 3.90 4.65
CA THR A 122 -12.69 4.30 4.85
C THR A 122 -13.66 3.37 4.13
N LYS A 123 -14.49 2.65 4.89
CA LYS A 123 -15.50 1.72 4.34
C LYS A 123 -16.47 2.38 3.37
N ALA A 124 -16.85 3.62 3.61
CA ALA A 124 -17.74 4.36 2.73
C ALA A 124 -17.17 4.51 1.30
N GLU A 125 -15.83 4.50 1.15
CA GLU A 125 -15.15 4.60 -0.13
C GLU A 125 -14.76 3.23 -0.71
N ASN A 126 -14.14 2.36 0.10
CA ASN A 126 -13.69 1.04 -0.36
C ASN A 126 -14.81 -0.02 -0.34
N GLY A 127 -15.87 0.19 0.45
CA GLY A 127 -17.04 -0.66 0.59
C GLY A 127 -16.80 -1.97 1.32
N VAL A 128 -15.65 -2.14 1.98
CA VAL A 128 -15.26 -3.36 2.68
C VAL A 128 -15.09 -3.12 4.17
N MET A 129 -14.19 -2.22 4.57
CA MET A 129 -13.87 -2.00 5.98
C MET A 129 -13.35 -0.59 6.27
N ASP A 130 -13.55 -0.15 7.51
CA ASP A 130 -12.78 0.94 8.11
C ASP A 130 -11.48 0.37 8.69
N ALA A 131 -10.35 0.91 8.26
CA ALA A 131 -9.03 0.44 8.67
C ALA A 131 -8.05 1.62 8.80
N PRO A 132 -8.25 2.52 9.78
CA PRO A 132 -7.38 3.66 9.96
C PRO A 132 -5.92 3.21 10.16
N VAL A 133 -4.98 3.97 9.62
CA VAL A 133 -3.56 3.70 9.84
C VAL A 133 -3.22 4.01 11.30
N THR A 134 -2.71 3.02 12.01
CA THR A 134 -2.39 3.13 13.44
C THR A 134 -0.91 3.39 13.71
N TRP A 135 -0.03 3.02 12.80
CA TRP A 135 1.42 3.22 12.86
C TRP A 135 2.10 2.96 11.53
N ASN A 136 3.41 3.26 11.43
CA ASN A 136 4.24 2.90 10.29
C ASN A 136 4.26 1.37 10.06
N PHE A 137 4.32 0.95 8.80
CA PHE A 137 4.32 -0.45 8.34
C PHE A 137 2.99 -1.19 8.53
N GLN A 138 1.86 -0.51 8.51
CA GLN A 138 0.57 -1.16 8.31
C GLN A 138 0.47 -1.62 6.85
N LYS A 139 -0.10 -2.79 6.63
CA LYS A 139 -0.21 -3.40 5.30
C LYS A 139 -1.67 -3.49 4.90
N PHE A 140 -1.95 -3.23 3.63
CA PHE A 140 -3.26 -3.39 3.01
C PHE A 140 -3.13 -4.36 1.84
N MET A 141 -4.05 -5.30 1.73
CA MET A 141 -4.06 -6.36 0.73
C MET A 141 -5.13 -6.05 -0.32
N ILE A 142 -4.70 -5.92 -1.58
CA ILE A 142 -5.58 -5.62 -2.72
C ILE A 142 -5.58 -6.82 -3.67
N ASP A 143 -6.78 -7.30 -4.02
CA ASP A 143 -6.93 -8.41 -4.95
C ASP A 143 -6.65 -8.04 -6.41
N GLU A 144 -6.69 -9.03 -7.30
CA GLU A 144 -6.44 -8.88 -8.74
C GLU A 144 -7.44 -7.96 -9.45
N ASN A 145 -8.58 -7.69 -8.83
CA ASN A 145 -9.65 -6.82 -9.34
C ASN A 145 -9.56 -5.39 -8.76
N GLY A 146 -8.59 -5.13 -7.88
CA GLY A 146 -8.40 -3.84 -7.24
C GLY A 146 -9.27 -3.59 -6.01
N ASN A 147 -9.86 -4.64 -5.43
CA ASN A 147 -10.63 -4.55 -4.20
C ASN A 147 -9.74 -4.71 -2.97
N LEU A 148 -10.04 -3.93 -1.93
CA LEU A 148 -9.45 -4.16 -0.62
C LEU A 148 -10.00 -5.47 -0.04
N VAL A 149 -9.12 -6.39 0.33
CA VAL A 149 -9.51 -7.70 0.90
C VAL A 149 -9.05 -7.91 2.34
N GLY A 150 -8.19 -7.05 2.84
CA GLY A 150 -7.76 -7.11 4.23
C GLY A 150 -6.64 -6.15 4.58
N THR A 151 -6.35 -6.10 5.88
CA THR A 151 -5.24 -5.33 6.42
C THR A 151 -4.47 -6.18 7.43
N VAL A 152 -3.19 -5.83 7.63
CA VAL A 152 -2.31 -6.48 8.60
C VAL A 152 -1.69 -5.40 9.49
N PRO A 153 -1.74 -5.56 10.82
CA PRO A 153 -1.25 -4.56 11.75
C PRO A 153 0.24 -4.22 11.56
N PRO A 154 0.67 -3.01 11.99
CA PRO A 154 2.05 -2.54 11.82
C PRO A 154 3.13 -3.47 12.37
N LYS A 155 2.91 -4.05 13.55
CA LYS A 155 3.88 -4.94 14.22
C LYS A 155 3.98 -6.33 13.60
N GLU A 156 2.95 -6.76 12.89
CA GLU A 156 2.92 -8.05 12.22
C GLU A 156 3.93 -8.05 11.06
N LYS A 157 4.76 -9.08 11.02
CA LYS A 157 5.80 -9.18 10.00
C LYS A 157 5.21 -9.40 8.59
N PRO A 158 5.86 -8.86 7.54
CA PRO A 158 5.40 -9.07 6.16
C PRO A 158 5.31 -10.53 5.72
N LYS A 159 6.12 -11.41 6.29
CA LYS A 159 6.12 -12.86 6.00
C LYS A 159 5.19 -13.68 6.90
N CYS A 160 4.19 -13.06 7.56
CA CYS A 160 3.20 -13.79 8.33
C CYS A 160 2.31 -14.67 7.42
N ASP A 161 1.76 -15.72 8.00
CA ASP A 161 0.93 -16.70 7.27
C ASP A 161 -0.22 -16.05 6.51
N LYS A 162 -0.85 -15.03 7.08
CA LYS A 162 -1.95 -14.29 6.44
C LYS A 162 -1.54 -13.72 5.08
N ILE A 163 -0.37 -13.09 4.99
CA ILE A 163 0.12 -12.50 3.74
C ILE A 163 0.59 -13.59 2.79
N VAL A 164 1.40 -14.53 3.26
CA VAL A 164 1.96 -15.60 2.42
C VAL A 164 0.85 -16.50 1.84
N ASN A 165 -0.12 -16.90 2.65
CA ASN A 165 -1.25 -17.71 2.19
C ASN A 165 -2.10 -16.94 1.17
N TRP A 166 -2.36 -15.65 1.42
CA TRP A 166 -3.07 -14.82 0.46
C TRP A 166 -2.33 -14.69 -0.88
N ILE A 167 -1.01 -14.47 -0.87
CA ILE A 167 -0.21 -14.41 -2.10
C ILE A 167 -0.29 -15.73 -2.87
N THR A 168 -0.09 -16.84 -2.17
CA THR A 168 0.02 -18.18 -2.78
C THR A 168 -1.32 -18.84 -3.06
N GLY A 169 -2.44 -18.28 -2.58
CA GLY A 169 -3.78 -18.87 -2.71
C GLY A 169 -3.99 -20.11 -1.82
N LYS A 170 -3.17 -20.31 -0.79
CA LYS A 170 -3.37 -21.37 0.20
C LYS A 170 -4.44 -20.93 1.20
N GLN A 171 -5.37 -21.82 1.50
CA GLN A 171 -6.36 -21.67 2.57
C GLN A 171 -5.78 -22.09 3.91
#